data_16e3c0950e1e28ecc1a8cdc6eb1c9972
#
_entry.id   16e3c0950e1e28ecc1a8cdc6eb1c9972
#
_cell.length_a   1.000
_cell.length_b   1.000
_cell.length_c   1.000
_cell.angle_alpha   90.00
_cell.angle_beta   90.00
_cell.angle_gamma   90.00
#
_symmetry.space_group_name_H-M   'P 1'
#
loop_
_entity.id
_entity.type
_entity.pdbx_description
1 polymer ?
#
loop_
_entity_poly.entity_id
_entity_poly.type
_entity_poly.pdbx_seq_one_letter_code
_entity_poly.pdbx_strand_id
1 'polypeptide(L)'
;QAKPVLVLLRPENGLQYNIEDIKKFITTRTAAIFINSPMNPTGLLLEDRFLKEIAGLGVPVISDEIYHGLVYEGRARSILEFTDQAFVLNGFSKRFAMTGLRLGYVIAPKTCMRALQKLQQNLFIIC
;
A
#
# COMPACT_ATOMS: atom_id res chain seq x y z
N GLN A 1 12.17 -12.18 10.24
CA GLN A 1 12.39 -11.12 9.24
C GLN A 1 11.81 -11.58 7.90
N ALA A 2 11.06 -10.70 7.19
CA ALA A 2 10.56 -10.99 5.86
C ALA A 2 11.66 -10.74 4.82
N LYS A 3 11.69 -11.57 3.76
CA LYS A 3 12.54 -11.37 2.59
C LYS A 3 11.71 -10.72 1.49
N PRO A 4 12.11 -9.56 0.95
CA PRO A 4 11.39 -8.96 -0.17
C PRO A 4 11.57 -9.78 -1.44
N VAL A 5 10.47 -9.93 -2.20
CA VAL A 5 10.45 -10.50 -3.54
C VAL A 5 9.97 -9.41 -4.48
N LEU A 6 10.80 -9.01 -5.42
CA LEU A 6 10.51 -7.92 -6.34
C LEU A 6 9.76 -8.44 -7.56
N VAL A 7 8.64 -7.81 -7.87
CA VAL A 7 7.91 -7.99 -9.13
C VAL A 7 8.26 -6.83 -10.04
N LEU A 8 8.94 -7.12 -11.14
CA LEU A 8 9.41 -6.10 -12.06
C LEU A 8 8.26 -5.53 -12.90
N LEU A 9 8.19 -4.21 -12.94
CA LEU A 9 7.34 -3.48 -13.87
C LEU A 9 8.06 -3.35 -15.21
N ARG A 10 7.33 -3.48 -16.30
CA ARG A 10 7.90 -3.49 -17.65
C ARG A 10 7.50 -2.23 -18.41
N PRO A 11 8.47 -1.52 -19.03
CA PRO A 11 8.19 -0.31 -19.83
C PRO A 11 7.19 -0.55 -20.95
N GLU A 12 7.25 -1.72 -21.60
CA GLU A 12 6.35 -2.11 -22.69
C GLU A 12 4.88 -2.22 -22.26
N ASN A 13 4.61 -2.37 -20.95
CA ASN A 13 3.26 -2.40 -20.37
C ASN A 13 2.90 -1.04 -19.70
N GLY A 14 3.61 0.04 -20.05
CA GLY A 14 3.40 1.35 -19.43
C GLY A 14 3.71 1.37 -17.93
N LEU A 15 4.60 0.48 -17.45
CA LEU A 15 4.96 0.30 -16.04
C LEU A 15 3.77 -0.09 -15.14
N GLN A 16 2.70 -0.63 -15.70
CA GLN A 16 1.56 -1.14 -14.94
C GLN A 16 1.89 -2.47 -14.25
N TYR A 17 1.28 -2.69 -13.10
CA TYR A 17 1.33 -3.99 -12.44
C TYR A 17 0.58 -5.04 -13.27
N ASN A 18 1.15 -6.25 -13.31
CA ASN A 18 0.49 -7.41 -13.89
C ASN A 18 0.16 -8.41 -12.79
N ILE A 19 -1.12 -8.72 -12.62
CA ILE A 19 -1.57 -9.63 -11.57
C ILE A 19 -1.00 -11.05 -11.75
N GLU A 20 -0.83 -11.49 -12.99
CA GLU A 20 -0.28 -12.82 -13.27
C GLU A 20 1.20 -12.92 -12.87
N ASP A 21 1.95 -11.82 -13.02
CA ASP A 21 3.34 -11.80 -12.55
C ASP A 21 3.41 -11.82 -11.01
N ILE A 22 2.48 -11.16 -10.32
CA ILE A 22 2.39 -11.22 -8.86
C ILE A 22 2.05 -12.63 -8.39
N LYS A 23 1.06 -13.29 -9.02
CA LYS A 23 0.64 -14.64 -8.68
C LYS A 23 1.76 -15.67 -8.72
N LYS A 24 2.70 -15.54 -9.64
CA LYS A 24 3.87 -16.44 -9.77
C LYS A 24 4.74 -16.48 -8.51
N PHE A 25 4.76 -15.39 -7.74
CA PHE A 25 5.59 -15.26 -6.54
C PHE A 25 4.84 -15.53 -5.23
N ILE A 26 3.50 -15.72 -5.30
CA ILE A 26 2.70 -16.02 -4.12
C ILE A 26 2.91 -17.49 -3.71
N THR A 27 3.19 -17.68 -2.44
CA THR A 27 3.34 -18.99 -1.83
C THR A 27 2.65 -19.00 -0.46
N THR A 28 2.56 -20.16 0.18
CA THR A 28 2.06 -20.29 1.56
C THR A 28 2.88 -19.50 2.59
N ARG A 29 4.07 -19.03 2.22
CA ARG A 29 4.95 -18.21 3.06
C ARG A 29 4.85 -16.71 2.75
N THR A 30 4.03 -16.30 1.78
CA THR A 30 3.84 -14.89 1.44
C THR A 30 3.09 -14.20 2.58
N ALA A 31 3.76 -13.27 3.26
CA ALA A 31 3.21 -12.59 4.42
C ALA A 31 2.31 -11.40 4.03
N ALA A 32 2.68 -10.68 2.97
CA ALA A 32 1.91 -9.53 2.47
C ALA A 32 2.34 -9.19 1.03
N ILE A 33 1.49 -8.44 0.34
CA ILE A 33 1.80 -7.81 -0.94
C ILE A 33 1.89 -6.30 -0.69
N PHE A 34 2.99 -5.67 -1.15
CA PHE A 34 3.17 -4.22 -1.03
C PHE A 34 2.87 -3.55 -2.36
N ILE A 35 2.00 -2.53 -2.33
CA ILE A 35 1.69 -1.69 -3.50
C ILE A 35 1.81 -0.21 -3.13
N ASN A 36 2.07 0.64 -4.13
CA ASN A 36 2.05 2.10 -3.98
C ASN A 36 1.21 2.72 -5.10
N SER A 37 0.19 3.50 -4.73
CA SER A 37 -0.68 4.19 -5.69
C SER A 37 -1.24 5.48 -5.07
N PRO A 38 -1.10 6.62 -5.76
CA PRO A 38 -0.30 6.88 -6.97
C PRO A 38 1.16 6.50 -6.79
N MET A 39 1.75 5.94 -7.83
CA MET A 39 3.08 5.34 -7.76
C MET A 39 4.19 6.40 -7.80
N ASN A 40 5.15 6.30 -6.92
CA ASN A 40 6.40 7.05 -7.01
C ASN A 40 7.46 6.20 -7.74
N PRO A 41 8.10 6.71 -8.82
CA PRO A 41 8.10 8.09 -9.33
C PRO A 41 7.16 8.36 -10.50
N THR A 42 6.39 7.39 -10.99
CA THR A 42 5.69 7.45 -12.27
C THR A 42 4.39 8.26 -12.25
N GLY A 43 3.78 8.43 -11.06
CA GLY A 43 2.47 9.03 -10.89
C GLY A 43 1.29 8.14 -11.31
N LEU A 44 1.56 6.89 -11.73
CA LEU A 44 0.52 5.98 -12.20
C LEU A 44 -0.48 5.63 -11.10
N LEU A 45 -1.76 5.64 -11.47
CA LEU A 45 -2.85 5.16 -10.64
C LEU A 45 -3.12 3.67 -10.94
N LEU A 46 -3.38 2.90 -9.88
CA LEU A 46 -3.88 1.54 -10.03
C LEU A 46 -5.36 1.57 -10.40
N GLU A 47 -5.72 0.78 -11.38
CA GLU A 47 -7.10 0.62 -11.82
C GLU A 47 -7.92 -0.19 -10.80
N ASP A 48 -9.23 0.09 -10.74
CA ASP A 48 -10.18 -0.63 -9.89
C ASP A 48 -10.14 -2.14 -10.09
N ARG A 49 -9.98 -2.56 -11.35
CA ARG A 49 -9.87 -3.98 -11.70
C ARG A 49 -8.68 -4.64 -11.01
N PHE A 50 -7.51 -3.99 -11.07
CA PHE A 50 -6.30 -4.50 -10.42
C PHE A 50 -6.45 -4.54 -8.89
N LEU A 51 -7.04 -3.49 -8.28
CA LEU A 51 -7.30 -3.47 -6.83
C LEU A 51 -8.24 -4.60 -6.39
N LYS A 52 -9.27 -4.90 -7.18
CA LYS A 52 -10.16 -6.05 -6.93
C LYS A 52 -9.43 -7.38 -7.05
N GLU A 53 -8.62 -7.54 -8.09
CA GLU A 53 -7.89 -8.78 -8.34
C GLU A 53 -6.86 -9.04 -7.22
N ILE A 54 -6.11 -8.02 -6.78
CA ILE A 54 -5.13 -8.17 -5.71
C ILE A 54 -5.79 -8.44 -4.36
N ALA A 55 -6.93 -7.78 -4.07
CA ALA A 55 -7.74 -8.04 -2.88
C ALA A 55 -8.26 -9.47 -2.83
N GLY A 56 -8.59 -10.04 -4.00
CA GLY A 56 -9.08 -11.42 -4.15
C GLY A 56 -8.02 -12.51 -3.98
N LEU A 57 -6.73 -12.17 -3.87
CA LEU A 57 -5.66 -13.16 -3.72
C LEU A 57 -5.59 -13.80 -2.32
N GLY A 58 -6.35 -13.29 -1.34
CA GLY A 58 -6.36 -13.82 0.02
C GLY A 58 -5.06 -13.60 0.81
N VAL A 59 -4.18 -12.72 0.31
CA VAL A 59 -2.94 -12.30 0.97
C VAL A 59 -3.12 -10.89 1.51
N PRO A 60 -2.71 -10.58 2.75
CA PRO A 60 -2.77 -9.22 3.27
C PRO A 60 -2.07 -8.22 2.35
N VAL A 61 -2.67 -7.04 2.14
CA VAL A 61 -2.11 -6.00 1.31
C VAL A 61 -1.60 -4.85 2.17
N ILE A 62 -0.39 -4.38 1.90
CA ILE A 62 0.14 -3.13 2.45
C ILE A 62 0.11 -2.11 1.30
N SER A 63 -0.75 -1.10 1.42
CA SER A 63 -0.94 -0.08 0.39
C SER A 63 -0.38 1.26 0.87
N ASP A 64 0.66 1.73 0.20
CA ASP A 64 1.16 3.09 0.41
C ASP A 64 0.34 4.06 -0.43
N GLU A 65 -0.53 4.82 0.24
CA GLU A 65 -1.47 5.77 -0.34
C GLU A 65 -1.08 7.23 -0.03
N ILE A 66 0.19 7.48 0.25
CA ILE A 66 0.68 8.81 0.69
C ILE A 66 0.39 9.92 -0.34
N TYR A 67 0.22 9.56 -1.62
CA TYR A 67 -0.07 10.49 -2.70
C TYR A 67 -1.58 10.60 -3.04
N HIS A 68 -2.48 9.91 -2.32
CA HIS A 68 -3.91 10.16 -2.42
C HIS A 68 -4.20 11.64 -2.13
N GLY A 69 -5.03 12.27 -2.95
CA GLY A 69 -5.31 13.70 -2.85
C GLY A 69 -4.36 14.62 -3.62
N LEU A 70 -3.36 14.05 -4.33
CA LEU A 70 -2.54 14.74 -5.33
C LEU A 70 -2.86 14.27 -6.76
N VAL A 71 -4.05 13.74 -6.98
CA VAL A 71 -4.53 13.30 -8.30
C VAL A 71 -5.21 14.48 -8.98
N TYR A 72 -4.72 14.85 -10.15
CA TYR A 72 -5.24 15.99 -10.92
C TYR A 72 -6.43 15.59 -11.80
N GLU A 73 -6.45 14.36 -12.29
CA GLU A 73 -7.52 13.81 -13.11
C GLU A 73 -7.98 12.47 -12.54
N GLY A 74 -9.30 12.25 -12.49
CA GLY A 74 -9.85 11.02 -11.92
C GLY A 74 -9.84 10.99 -10.39
N ARG A 75 -9.82 9.79 -9.82
CA ARG A 75 -9.86 9.55 -8.38
C ARG A 75 -8.95 8.38 -8.00
N ALA A 76 -8.07 8.58 -7.04
CA ALA A 76 -7.38 7.48 -6.38
C ALA A 76 -8.37 6.70 -5.49
N ARG A 77 -8.42 5.38 -5.66
CA ARG A 77 -9.24 4.46 -4.86
C ARG A 77 -8.36 3.79 -3.81
N SER A 78 -8.84 3.77 -2.58
CA SER A 78 -8.16 3.03 -1.53
C SER A 78 -8.37 1.53 -1.68
N ILE A 79 -7.35 0.74 -1.34
CA ILE A 79 -7.49 -0.72 -1.26
C ILE A 79 -8.59 -1.15 -0.27
N LEU A 80 -8.89 -0.32 0.73
CA LEU A 80 -9.96 -0.56 1.71
C LEU A 80 -11.37 -0.57 1.12
N GLU A 81 -11.55 -0.06 -0.10
CA GLU A 81 -12.83 -0.16 -0.82
C GLU A 81 -13.06 -1.58 -1.36
N PHE A 82 -12.02 -2.43 -1.35
CA PHE A 82 -12.04 -3.78 -1.93
C PHE A 82 -11.76 -4.90 -0.93
N THR A 83 -11.10 -4.61 0.18
CA THR A 83 -10.81 -5.60 1.24
C THR A 83 -10.58 -4.93 2.59
N ASP A 84 -10.94 -5.62 3.67
CA ASP A 84 -10.61 -5.26 5.05
C ASP A 84 -9.31 -5.92 5.55
N GLN A 85 -8.69 -6.79 4.74
CA GLN A 85 -7.41 -7.46 5.00
C GLN A 85 -6.23 -6.62 4.52
N ALA A 86 -6.29 -5.31 4.74
CA ALA A 86 -5.27 -4.40 4.25
C ALA A 86 -4.75 -3.45 5.33
N PHE A 87 -3.50 -3.02 5.13
CA PHE A 87 -2.83 -1.97 5.89
C PHE A 87 -2.62 -0.79 4.94
N VAL A 88 -3.23 0.35 5.24
CA VAL A 88 -3.04 1.57 4.46
C VAL A 88 -2.07 2.48 5.18
N LEU A 89 -0.98 2.83 4.51
CA LEU A 89 -0.01 3.81 4.96
C LEU A 89 -0.35 5.16 4.33
N ASN A 90 -0.49 6.20 5.14
CA ASN A 90 -0.74 7.54 4.65
C ASN A 90 -0.20 8.57 5.65
N GLY A 91 -0.29 9.85 5.32
CA GLY A 91 0.23 10.90 6.17
C GLY A 91 -0.02 12.31 5.65
N PHE A 92 0.57 13.26 6.34
CA PHE A 92 0.34 14.69 6.11
C PHE A 92 1.43 15.33 5.25
N SER A 93 2.52 14.60 5.00
CA SER A 93 3.71 15.13 4.33
C SER A 93 3.45 15.64 2.92
N LYS A 94 2.63 14.91 2.13
CA LYS A 94 2.45 15.21 0.70
C LYS A 94 1.25 16.10 0.46
N ARG A 95 0.06 15.62 0.76
CA ARG A 95 -1.19 16.35 0.50
C ARG A 95 -1.25 17.72 1.19
N PHE A 96 -0.67 17.82 2.39
CA PHE A 96 -0.75 19.02 3.22
C PHE A 96 0.57 19.80 3.30
N ALA A 97 1.58 19.43 2.49
CA ALA A 97 2.90 20.03 2.47
C ALA A 97 3.62 20.07 3.86
N MET A 98 3.29 19.10 4.72
CA MET A 98 3.79 19.02 6.10
C MET A 98 4.98 18.07 6.24
N THR A 99 5.94 18.15 5.33
CA THR A 99 7.10 17.23 5.30
C THR A 99 7.96 17.32 6.55
N GLY A 100 8.08 18.50 7.13
CA GLY A 100 8.90 18.76 8.34
C GLY A 100 8.31 18.21 9.63
N LEU A 101 6.97 18.03 9.70
CA LEU A 101 6.30 17.58 10.93
C LEU A 101 6.45 16.08 11.20
N ARG A 102 6.87 15.30 10.22
CA ARG A 102 7.08 13.85 10.31
C ARG A 102 5.87 13.07 10.85
N LEU A 103 4.66 13.46 10.44
CA LEU A 103 3.41 12.84 10.87
C LEU A 103 2.86 11.91 9.78
N GLY A 104 2.45 10.72 10.20
CA GLY A 104 1.78 9.74 9.37
C GLY A 104 0.83 8.89 10.21
N TYR A 105 0.05 8.07 9.52
CA TYR A 105 -0.86 7.13 10.16
C TYR A 105 -0.96 5.84 9.35
N VAL A 106 -1.38 4.80 10.04
CA VAL A 106 -1.73 3.52 9.42
C VAL A 106 -3.19 3.17 9.75
N ILE A 107 -3.94 2.75 8.73
CA ILE A 107 -5.24 2.11 8.91
C ILE A 107 -4.99 0.60 8.78
N ALA A 108 -5.44 -0.17 9.75
CA ALA A 108 -5.14 -1.59 9.82
C ALA A 108 -6.36 -2.39 10.31
N PRO A 109 -6.40 -3.71 10.04
CA PRO A 109 -7.43 -4.59 10.60
C PRO A 109 -7.48 -4.48 12.13
N LYS A 110 -8.69 -4.47 12.71
CA LYS A 110 -8.89 -4.34 14.16
C LYS A 110 -8.10 -5.36 14.98
N THR A 111 -7.94 -6.57 14.44
CA THR A 111 -7.17 -7.65 15.06
C THR A 111 -5.69 -7.33 15.24
N CYS A 112 -5.14 -6.42 14.44
CA CYS A 112 -3.72 -6.02 14.47
C CYS A 112 -3.46 -4.80 15.37
N MET A 113 -4.52 -4.07 15.79
CA MET A 113 -4.37 -2.78 16.50
C MET A 113 -3.54 -2.88 17.77
N ARG A 114 -3.76 -3.91 18.60
CA ARG A 114 -3.00 -4.10 19.84
C ARG A 114 -1.51 -4.31 19.59
N ALA A 115 -1.15 -5.06 18.54
CA ALA A 115 0.24 -5.30 18.17
C ALA A 115 0.90 -4.02 17.65
N LEU A 116 0.19 -3.25 16.81
CA LEU A 116 0.66 -1.97 16.30
C LEU A 116 0.88 -0.94 17.42
N GLN A 117 -0.04 -0.83 18.37
CA GLN A 117 0.13 0.04 19.53
C GLN A 117 1.36 -0.31 20.37
N LYS A 118 1.59 -1.62 20.60
CA LYS A 118 2.80 -2.06 21.30
C LYS A 118 4.07 -1.71 20.53
N LEU A 119 4.07 -1.88 19.22
CA LEU A 119 5.22 -1.50 18.38
C LEU A 119 5.47 0.01 18.45
N GLN A 120 4.42 0.83 18.32
CA GLN A 120 4.52 2.28 18.43
C GLN A 120 5.11 2.71 19.77
N GLN A 121 4.57 2.21 20.88
CA GLN A 121 5.03 2.54 22.23
C GLN A 121 6.50 2.18 22.48
N ASN A 122 7.02 1.14 21.83
CA ASN A 122 8.39 0.68 22.04
C ASN A 122 9.39 1.22 21.01
N LEU A 123 8.94 1.68 19.85
CA LEU A 123 9.80 2.18 18.79
C LEU A 123 9.83 3.72 18.71
N PHE A 124 8.76 4.38 19.16
CA PHE A 124 8.61 5.81 19.09
C PHE A 124 8.32 6.37 20.48
N ILE A 125 9.24 7.16 20.99
CA ILE A 125 9.12 7.77 22.34
C ILE A 125 8.19 9.00 22.31
N ILE A 126 8.03 9.62 21.14
CA ILE A 126 7.24 10.84 20.95
C ILE A 126 6.39 10.68 19.68
N CYS A 127 5.11 10.96 19.78
CA CYS A 127 4.20 11.25 18.66
C CYS A 127 3.77 12.70 18.73
#